data_19368cf575c833d63155a67a933b6577
#
_entry.id   19368cf575c833d63155a67a933b6577
#
_cell.length_a   1.000
_cell.length_b   1.000
_cell.length_c   1.000
_cell.angle_alpha   90.00
_cell.angle_beta   90.00
_cell.angle_gamma   90.00
#
_symmetry.space_group_name_H-M   'P 1'
#
loop_
_entity.id
_entity.type
_entity.pdbx_description
1 polymer ?
#
loop_
_entity_poly.entity_id
_entity_poly.type
_entity_poly.pdbx_seq_one_letter_code
_entity_poly.pdbx_strand_id
1 'polypeptide(L)'
;MLVLIVCYVLFGRSWEKSWGLDPGAETPAYDKFDRKDYVSAAPGILLGHHVASIAGALVVFAPVLAVKTGWLGALVWCVLGGVIFGAVLDFGSLVASLRHEGKSLGEVLRRYVSPRAQKLYIVYALVVLVLFVAFLTAVAADSFASAGGIVALGEAQVSAGAASGSTAILFVLLALLFSFLVYRKNLPMGAMVVLGVVGIALCVLGGMNLGLNLPAFVWVALIAVYAVVASQLPVWTLLQSRDFLSAILLGAMLLLGVVSVVGASLGGKAPLTVPLLAADWTDGHWSGALVLVLAGTGASGFHALVAAGTSAKQLGNEKHARLIGYGGMLLTVLVSVLALLAAATLPEGFDAANPAQGFAAGLATLFAVLLGGDGAVVASGVVYELWLLTVTVLAMTSLDTAVRLGRYLLIELFNPEGLRKKEMTPLQKTMTRPLTGALLVAVPGCALGLLPRMGEMLPALAAADLLLAAVCLMAVAVWLNARGLKSGAVRALAMLLLVIAVADQVLTGASIGADPMALVCELLPGGLGLVTAGAILPALLRRPKSASDPAEEG
;
A
#
# COMPACT_ATOMS: atom_id res chain seq x y z
N MET A 1 -5.40 -3.46 19.53
CA MET A 1 -3.97 -3.25 19.82
C MET A 1 -3.33 -4.43 20.54
N LEU A 2 -3.84 -4.88 21.69
CA LEU A 2 -3.27 -6.03 22.42
C LEU A 2 -3.17 -7.30 21.55
N VAL A 3 -4.22 -7.62 20.79
CA VAL A 3 -4.24 -8.76 19.86
C VAL A 3 -3.11 -8.65 18.83
N LEU A 4 -2.90 -7.49 18.24
CA LEU A 4 -1.84 -7.27 17.25
C LEU A 4 -0.44 -7.46 17.87
N ILE A 5 -0.21 -6.98 19.10
CA ILE A 5 1.05 -7.17 19.82
C ILE A 5 1.28 -8.65 20.09
N VAL A 6 0.26 -9.37 20.59
CA VAL A 6 0.33 -10.82 20.84
C VAL A 6 0.65 -11.57 19.55
N CYS A 7 -0.01 -11.23 18.43
CA CYS A 7 0.24 -11.82 17.12
C CYS A 7 1.67 -11.55 16.63
N TYR A 8 2.19 -10.34 16.79
CA TYR A 8 3.57 -10.01 16.46
C TYR A 8 4.58 -10.86 17.22
N VAL A 9 4.35 -11.03 18.53
CA VAL A 9 5.26 -11.79 19.40
C VAL A 9 5.17 -13.29 19.14
N LEU A 10 3.97 -13.86 19.03
CA LEU A 10 3.78 -15.31 18.90
C LEU A 10 3.96 -15.79 17.46
N PHE A 11 3.13 -15.27 16.56
CA PHE A 11 3.14 -15.71 15.15
C PHE A 11 4.37 -15.20 14.40
N GLY A 12 4.72 -13.91 14.55
CA GLY A 12 5.89 -13.34 13.92
C GLY A 12 7.18 -14.06 14.28
N ARG A 13 7.39 -14.42 15.56
CA ARG A 13 8.56 -15.22 15.98
C ARG A 13 8.51 -16.65 15.45
N SER A 14 7.32 -17.26 15.37
CA SER A 14 7.17 -18.60 14.83
C SER A 14 7.57 -18.67 13.36
N TRP A 15 7.14 -17.70 12.55
CA TRP A 15 7.50 -17.60 11.14
C TRP A 15 9.00 -17.31 10.95
N GLU A 16 9.55 -16.37 11.71
CA GLU A 16 10.98 -16.04 11.70
C GLU A 16 11.87 -17.29 11.91
N LYS A 17 11.55 -18.09 12.93
CA LYS A 17 12.25 -19.34 13.21
C LYS A 17 12.04 -20.41 12.12
N SER A 18 10.84 -20.46 11.54
CA SER A 18 10.48 -21.49 10.54
C SER A 18 11.12 -21.25 9.18
N TRP A 19 11.45 -20.00 8.83
CA TRP A 19 11.97 -19.62 7.52
C TRP A 19 13.49 -19.38 7.50
N GLY A 20 14.16 -19.63 8.61
CA GLY A 20 15.63 -19.68 8.67
C GLY A 20 16.29 -18.33 8.38
N LEU A 21 15.81 -17.26 9.02
CA LEU A 21 16.49 -15.96 8.96
C LEU A 21 17.85 -16.05 9.63
N ASP A 22 18.85 -15.49 8.98
CA ASP A 22 20.23 -15.46 9.45
C ASP A 22 20.73 -14.01 9.60
N PRO A 23 20.85 -13.52 10.85
CA PRO A 23 21.39 -12.18 11.09
C PRO A 23 22.83 -11.96 10.61
N GLY A 24 23.57 -13.03 10.34
CA GLY A 24 24.93 -13.01 9.79
C GLY A 24 24.97 -12.99 8.27
N ALA A 25 23.85 -13.25 7.58
CA ALA A 25 23.81 -13.25 6.13
C ALA A 25 23.94 -11.83 5.56
N GLU A 26 24.71 -11.69 4.49
CA GLU A 26 24.81 -10.46 3.72
C GLU A 26 23.50 -10.26 2.93
N THR A 27 22.93 -9.05 3.06
CA THR A 27 21.66 -8.71 2.39
C THR A 27 21.93 -8.08 1.03
N PRO A 28 20.93 -8.11 0.11
CA PRO A 28 21.06 -7.47 -1.20
C PRO A 28 21.41 -5.98 -1.14
N ALA A 29 21.05 -5.29 -0.05
CA ALA A 29 21.41 -3.89 0.17
C ALA A 29 22.93 -3.63 0.18
N TYR A 30 23.73 -4.64 0.54
CA TYR A 30 25.18 -4.58 0.54
C TYR A 30 25.79 -5.34 -0.65
N ASP A 31 25.34 -6.59 -0.92
CA ASP A 31 25.87 -7.42 -2.01
C ASP A 31 25.66 -6.78 -3.40
N LYS A 32 24.52 -6.12 -3.61
CA LYS A 32 24.15 -5.45 -4.88
C LYS A 32 24.20 -3.93 -4.80
N PHE A 33 24.93 -3.37 -3.86
CA PHE A 33 24.99 -1.92 -3.64
C PHE A 33 25.28 -1.12 -4.92
N ASP A 34 24.35 -0.25 -5.32
CA ASP A 34 24.42 0.54 -6.56
C ASP A 34 24.29 2.06 -6.36
N ARG A 35 24.20 2.52 -5.10
CA ARG A 35 23.97 3.93 -4.70
C ARG A 35 22.62 4.50 -5.19
N LYS A 36 21.73 3.70 -5.74
CA LYS A 36 20.50 4.17 -6.34
C LYS A 36 19.27 3.46 -5.76
N ASP A 37 19.17 2.16 -5.97
CA ASP A 37 18.03 1.34 -5.59
C ASP A 37 18.39 0.34 -4.48
N TYR A 38 19.62 -0.17 -4.48
CA TYR A 38 20.18 -1.04 -3.44
C TYR A 38 21.02 -0.22 -2.47
N VAL A 39 20.36 0.29 -1.42
CA VAL A 39 20.98 1.16 -0.41
C VAL A 39 20.42 0.80 0.96
N SER A 40 21.29 0.37 1.87
CA SER A 40 20.87 0.04 3.24
C SER A 40 20.27 1.26 3.95
N ALA A 41 19.11 1.06 4.56
CA ALA A 41 18.45 2.07 5.39
C ALA A 41 18.43 1.65 6.87
N ALA A 42 18.46 2.63 7.77
CA ALA A 42 18.24 2.37 9.19
C ALA A 42 16.85 1.74 9.43
N PRO A 43 16.70 0.81 10.39
CA PRO A 43 15.45 0.05 10.55
C PRO A 43 14.20 0.92 10.73
N GLY A 44 14.31 2.05 11.44
CA GLY A 44 13.19 2.99 11.62
C GLY A 44 12.81 3.72 10.32
N ILE A 45 13.80 4.08 9.49
CA ILE A 45 13.55 4.70 8.18
C ILE A 45 12.91 3.67 7.24
N LEU A 46 13.42 2.42 7.24
CA LEU A 46 12.87 1.37 6.40
C LEU A 46 11.45 0.96 6.82
N LEU A 47 11.18 0.90 8.14
CA LEU A 47 9.82 0.67 8.63
C LEU A 47 8.88 1.80 8.18
N GLY A 48 9.33 3.04 8.31
CA GLY A 48 8.57 4.20 7.83
C GLY A 48 8.29 4.13 6.33
N HIS A 49 9.29 3.83 5.51
CA HIS A 49 9.14 3.61 4.08
C HIS A 49 8.13 2.49 3.77
N HIS A 50 8.30 1.33 4.40
CA HIS A 50 7.44 0.18 4.15
C HIS A 50 5.98 0.50 4.51
N VAL A 51 5.75 0.99 5.75
CA VAL A 51 4.40 1.34 6.24
C VAL A 51 3.77 2.45 5.39
N ALA A 52 4.49 3.54 5.10
CA ALA A 52 3.95 4.63 4.30
C ALA A 52 3.60 4.19 2.86
N SER A 53 4.37 3.26 2.29
CA SER A 53 4.09 2.72 0.95
C SER A 53 2.88 1.79 0.92
N ILE A 54 2.68 0.96 1.95
CA ILE A 54 1.58 -0.01 2.01
C ILE A 54 0.32 0.54 2.67
N ALA A 55 0.41 1.50 3.61
CA ALA A 55 -0.73 2.16 4.23
C ALA A 55 -1.40 3.20 3.30
N GLY A 56 -1.40 2.94 2.00
CA GLY A 56 -1.99 3.81 0.99
C GLY A 56 -3.51 3.90 1.05
N ALA A 57 -4.09 4.45 -0.01
CA ALA A 57 -5.52 4.76 -0.07
C ALA A 57 -6.44 3.54 0.18
N LEU A 58 -6.07 2.34 -0.31
CA LEU A 58 -6.89 1.14 -0.12
C LEU A 58 -7.08 0.77 1.35
N VAL A 59 -6.04 0.90 2.17
CA VAL A 59 -6.07 0.60 3.60
C VAL A 59 -7.09 1.45 4.36
N VAL A 60 -7.30 2.69 3.90
CA VAL A 60 -8.29 3.62 4.47
C VAL A 60 -9.65 3.46 3.81
N PHE A 61 -9.70 3.39 2.49
CA PHE A 61 -10.96 3.46 1.73
C PHE A 61 -11.78 2.18 1.82
N ALA A 62 -11.11 1.03 1.82
CA ALA A 62 -11.79 -0.25 1.88
C ALA A 62 -12.67 -0.40 3.15
N PRO A 63 -12.17 -0.13 4.36
CA PRO A 63 -13.01 -0.15 5.56
C PRO A 63 -14.11 0.92 5.56
N VAL A 64 -13.84 2.13 5.04
CA VAL A 64 -14.84 3.21 4.95
C VAL A 64 -16.02 2.80 4.07
N LEU A 65 -15.76 2.17 2.94
CA LEU A 65 -16.83 1.71 2.05
C LEU A 65 -17.54 0.46 2.59
N ALA A 66 -16.79 -0.45 3.22
CA ALA A 66 -17.32 -1.70 3.75
C ALA A 66 -18.18 -1.52 5.00
N VAL A 67 -18.10 -0.37 5.68
CA VAL A 67 -18.89 -0.11 6.89
C VAL A 67 -20.40 -0.23 6.66
N LYS A 68 -20.85 0.01 5.43
CA LYS A 68 -22.27 -0.11 5.02
C LYS A 68 -22.83 -1.53 5.22
N THR A 69 -21.98 -2.54 5.26
CA THR A 69 -22.38 -3.95 5.50
C THR A 69 -22.41 -4.33 6.98
N GLY A 70 -22.20 -3.38 7.86
CA GLY A 70 -22.08 -3.56 9.31
C GLY A 70 -20.62 -3.52 9.78
N TRP A 71 -20.39 -2.84 10.88
CA TRP A 71 -19.02 -2.58 11.35
C TRP A 71 -18.32 -3.81 11.92
N LEU A 72 -19.05 -4.79 12.48
CA LEU A 72 -18.43 -5.97 13.11
C LEU A 72 -17.77 -6.88 12.07
N GLY A 73 -18.47 -7.15 10.96
CA GLY A 73 -17.92 -7.97 9.87
C GLY A 73 -16.65 -7.37 9.30
N ALA A 74 -16.68 -6.07 9.00
CA ALA A 74 -15.52 -5.34 8.51
C ALA A 74 -14.36 -5.34 9.54
N LEU A 75 -14.63 -5.14 10.84
CA LEU A 75 -13.61 -5.20 11.89
C LEU A 75 -12.93 -6.57 11.98
N VAL A 76 -13.72 -7.65 11.96
CA VAL A 76 -13.19 -9.02 12.01
C VAL A 76 -12.25 -9.25 10.83
N TRP A 77 -12.65 -8.85 9.62
CA TRP A 77 -11.82 -9.04 8.43
C TRP A 77 -10.61 -8.09 8.36
N CYS A 78 -10.70 -6.86 8.87
CA CYS A 78 -9.53 -6.01 9.04
C CYS A 78 -8.46 -6.70 9.90
N VAL A 79 -8.86 -7.25 11.05
CA VAL A 79 -7.91 -7.84 12.01
C VAL A 79 -7.44 -9.22 11.54
N LEU A 80 -8.37 -10.14 11.23
CA LEU A 80 -7.99 -11.51 10.81
C LEU A 80 -7.30 -11.51 9.46
N GLY A 81 -7.81 -10.73 8.50
CA GLY A 81 -7.21 -10.57 7.18
C GLY A 81 -5.75 -10.11 7.27
N GLY A 82 -5.52 -9.04 8.04
CA GLY A 82 -4.19 -8.49 8.22
C GLY A 82 -3.22 -9.40 8.96
N VAL A 83 -3.67 -10.06 10.03
CA VAL A 83 -2.81 -10.95 10.83
C VAL A 83 -2.51 -12.27 10.12
N ILE A 84 -3.54 -12.89 9.51
CA ILE A 84 -3.43 -14.25 8.96
C ILE A 84 -2.87 -14.25 7.54
N PHE A 85 -3.37 -13.35 6.68
CA PHE A 85 -2.94 -13.29 5.29
C PHE A 85 -1.87 -12.23 5.07
N GLY A 86 -2.14 -10.97 5.42
CA GLY A 86 -1.30 -9.83 5.08
C GLY A 86 0.09 -9.90 5.69
N ALA A 87 0.19 -10.12 7.00
CA ALA A 87 1.48 -10.16 7.68
C ALA A 87 2.34 -11.36 7.21
N VAL A 88 1.71 -12.50 6.87
CA VAL A 88 2.41 -13.66 6.31
C VAL A 88 2.84 -13.39 4.88
N LEU A 89 2.00 -12.70 4.09
CA LEU A 89 2.29 -12.35 2.71
C LEU A 89 3.46 -11.36 2.61
N ASP A 90 3.41 -10.26 3.37
CA ASP A 90 4.45 -9.23 3.32
C ASP A 90 5.79 -9.75 3.84
N PHE A 91 5.77 -10.44 4.98
CA PHE A 91 6.96 -11.03 5.55
C PHE A 91 7.53 -12.14 4.63
N GLY A 92 6.67 -12.99 4.07
CA GLY A 92 7.07 -14.06 3.14
C GLY A 92 7.66 -13.52 1.85
N SER A 93 7.03 -12.49 1.28
CA SER A 93 7.51 -11.83 0.06
C SER A 93 8.85 -11.14 0.27
N LEU A 94 9.02 -10.47 1.42
CA LEU A 94 10.28 -9.85 1.82
C LEU A 94 11.40 -10.90 1.94
N VAL A 95 11.18 -11.98 2.70
CA VAL A 95 12.18 -13.02 2.94
C VAL A 95 12.52 -13.77 1.65
N ALA A 96 11.50 -14.12 0.84
CA ALA A 96 11.72 -14.75 -0.46
C ALA A 96 12.57 -13.88 -1.38
N SER A 97 12.31 -12.57 -1.44
CA SER A 97 13.11 -11.63 -2.24
C SER A 97 14.53 -11.47 -1.73
N LEU A 98 14.75 -11.43 -0.40
CA LEU A 98 16.10 -11.40 0.18
C LEU A 98 16.96 -12.58 -0.29
N ARG A 99 16.36 -13.78 -0.38
CA ARG A 99 17.02 -15.01 -0.88
C ARG A 99 17.19 -15.03 -2.40
N HIS A 100 16.62 -14.06 -3.12
CA HIS A 100 16.67 -13.94 -4.58
C HIS A 100 17.21 -12.57 -5.02
N GLU A 101 18.27 -12.10 -4.38
CA GLU A 101 19.00 -10.88 -4.76
C GLU A 101 18.17 -9.59 -4.71
N GLY A 102 17.12 -9.55 -3.88
CA GLY A 102 16.19 -8.39 -3.84
C GLY A 102 15.33 -8.25 -5.09
N LYS A 103 15.22 -9.29 -5.93
CA LYS A 103 14.32 -9.31 -7.09
C LYS A 103 12.88 -9.60 -6.68
N SER A 104 11.95 -9.36 -7.61
CA SER A 104 10.53 -9.63 -7.39
C SER A 104 10.23 -11.13 -7.21
N LEU A 105 9.01 -11.47 -6.78
CA LEU A 105 8.56 -12.87 -6.74
C LEU A 105 8.52 -13.52 -8.14
N GLY A 106 8.60 -12.73 -9.21
CA GLY A 106 8.81 -13.23 -10.56
C GLY A 106 10.08 -14.06 -10.71
N GLU A 107 11.18 -13.69 -10.05
CA GLU A 107 12.41 -14.47 -10.04
C GLU A 107 12.22 -15.82 -9.30
N VAL A 108 11.45 -15.82 -8.21
CA VAL A 108 11.06 -17.04 -7.52
C VAL A 108 10.31 -17.98 -8.47
N LEU A 109 9.32 -17.45 -9.18
CA LEU A 109 8.56 -18.24 -10.15
C LEU A 109 9.43 -18.73 -11.32
N ARG A 110 10.40 -17.95 -11.77
CA ARG A 110 11.35 -18.37 -12.81
C ARG A 110 12.16 -19.57 -12.39
N ARG A 111 12.68 -19.55 -11.16
CA ARG A 111 13.57 -20.60 -10.63
C ARG A 111 12.84 -21.90 -10.27
N TYR A 112 11.64 -21.78 -9.68
CA TYR A 112 10.96 -22.94 -9.09
C TYR A 112 9.72 -23.42 -9.87
N VAL A 113 9.26 -22.65 -10.85
CA VAL A 113 8.11 -23.02 -11.70
C VAL A 113 8.52 -23.05 -13.17
N SER A 114 8.65 -21.89 -13.81
CA SER A 114 9.10 -21.76 -15.20
C SER A 114 9.32 -20.30 -15.61
N PRO A 115 10.11 -20.04 -16.69
CA PRO A 115 10.21 -18.70 -17.29
C PRO A 115 8.87 -18.15 -17.80
N ARG A 116 7.92 -19.02 -18.18
CA ARG A 116 6.56 -18.60 -18.58
C ARG A 116 5.77 -18.05 -17.39
N ALA A 117 5.83 -18.74 -16.25
CA ALA A 117 5.17 -18.28 -15.02
C ALA A 117 5.72 -16.91 -14.55
N GLN A 118 7.03 -16.67 -14.67
CA GLN A 118 7.62 -15.35 -14.43
C GLN A 118 7.00 -14.27 -15.30
N LYS A 119 6.96 -14.50 -16.63
CA LYS A 119 6.43 -13.51 -17.58
C LYS A 119 4.97 -13.20 -17.33
N LEU A 120 4.14 -14.22 -17.09
CA LEU A 120 2.73 -14.05 -16.76
C LEU A 120 2.55 -13.23 -15.49
N TYR A 121 3.28 -13.58 -14.43
CA TYR A 121 3.28 -12.84 -13.17
C TYR A 121 3.66 -11.37 -13.36
N ILE A 122 4.76 -11.09 -14.08
CA ILE A 122 5.23 -9.72 -14.28
C ILE A 122 4.22 -8.91 -15.10
N VAL A 123 3.67 -9.48 -16.18
CA VAL A 123 2.65 -8.80 -16.99
C VAL A 123 1.41 -8.52 -16.16
N TYR A 124 0.95 -9.48 -15.37
CA TYR A 124 -0.19 -9.31 -14.47
C TYR A 124 0.07 -8.21 -13.42
N ALA A 125 1.20 -8.26 -12.74
CA ALA A 125 1.59 -7.25 -11.77
C ALA A 125 1.70 -5.84 -12.39
N LEU A 126 2.20 -5.72 -13.63
CA LEU A 126 2.25 -4.44 -14.34
C LEU A 126 0.86 -3.89 -14.65
N VAL A 127 -0.10 -4.74 -15.07
CA VAL A 127 -1.49 -4.31 -15.29
C VAL A 127 -2.10 -3.81 -13.98
N VAL A 128 -1.95 -4.55 -12.88
CA VAL A 128 -2.44 -4.13 -11.57
C VAL A 128 -1.78 -2.82 -11.13
N LEU A 129 -0.46 -2.64 -11.33
CA LEU A 129 0.22 -1.38 -11.00
C LEU A 129 -0.27 -0.19 -11.82
N VAL A 130 -0.58 -0.36 -13.10
CA VAL A 130 -1.17 0.70 -13.93
C VAL A 130 -2.55 1.11 -13.40
N LEU A 131 -3.38 0.15 -13.01
CA LEU A 131 -4.69 0.42 -12.39
C LEU A 131 -4.54 1.10 -11.02
N PHE A 132 -3.55 0.71 -10.23
CA PHE A 132 -3.22 1.39 -8.97
C PHE A 132 -2.84 2.85 -9.21
N VAL A 133 -1.96 3.12 -10.17
CA VAL A 133 -1.56 4.49 -10.53
C VAL A 133 -2.78 5.28 -11.00
N ALA A 134 -3.65 4.68 -11.82
CA ALA A 134 -4.87 5.33 -12.29
C ALA A 134 -5.80 5.74 -11.14
N PHE A 135 -6.11 4.80 -10.26
CA PHE A 135 -6.96 5.02 -9.10
C PHE A 135 -6.38 6.07 -8.14
N LEU A 136 -5.10 5.91 -7.76
CA LEU A 136 -4.44 6.84 -6.83
C LEU A 136 -4.33 8.26 -7.41
N THR A 137 -4.09 8.37 -8.73
CA THR A 137 -4.06 9.67 -9.44
C THR A 137 -5.43 10.33 -9.42
N ALA A 138 -6.50 9.60 -9.75
CA ALA A 138 -7.85 10.13 -9.72
C ALA A 138 -8.22 10.63 -8.32
N VAL A 139 -8.05 9.78 -7.30
CA VAL A 139 -8.39 10.12 -5.91
C VAL A 139 -7.58 11.31 -5.40
N ALA A 140 -6.27 11.36 -5.66
CA ALA A 140 -5.44 12.47 -5.21
C ALA A 140 -5.83 13.79 -5.92
N ALA A 141 -6.02 13.75 -7.24
CA ALA A 141 -6.41 14.91 -8.02
C ALA A 141 -7.79 15.45 -7.61
N ASP A 142 -8.77 14.56 -7.41
CA ASP A 142 -10.11 14.94 -6.95
C ASP A 142 -10.09 15.50 -5.53
N SER A 143 -9.28 14.92 -4.64
CA SER A 143 -9.11 15.42 -3.27
C SER A 143 -8.50 16.83 -3.26
N PHE A 144 -7.52 17.11 -4.12
CA PHE A 144 -6.87 18.42 -4.20
C PHE A 144 -7.74 19.47 -4.90
N ALA A 145 -8.56 19.07 -5.88
CA ALA A 145 -9.47 19.94 -6.59
C ALA A 145 -10.80 20.18 -5.85
N SER A 146 -11.09 19.38 -4.81
CA SER A 146 -12.37 19.46 -4.11
C SER A 146 -12.50 20.74 -3.29
N ALA A 147 -13.70 21.29 -3.28
CA ALA A 147 -14.05 22.41 -2.41
C ALA A 147 -14.26 22.00 -0.94
N GLY A 148 -14.20 20.67 -0.63
CA GLY A 148 -14.58 20.08 0.67
C GLY A 148 -14.09 20.88 1.86
N GLY A 149 -14.85 21.04 2.91
CA GLY A 149 -14.62 21.79 4.14
C GLY A 149 -13.82 23.11 4.02
N ILE A 150 -14.25 24.16 4.64
CA ILE A 150 -13.46 25.40 4.71
C ILE A 150 -12.55 25.31 5.92
N VAL A 151 -11.25 25.44 5.72
CA VAL A 151 -10.28 25.56 6.81
C VAL A 151 -9.96 27.03 7.01
N ALA A 152 -10.19 27.53 8.22
CA ALA A 152 -9.94 28.92 8.57
C ALA A 152 -8.67 29.03 9.42
N LEU A 153 -7.74 29.88 9.00
CA LEU A 153 -6.61 30.31 9.81
C LEU A 153 -6.66 31.85 9.90
N GLY A 154 -7.17 32.39 11.00
CA GLY A 154 -7.43 33.80 11.13
C GLY A 154 -8.52 34.28 10.14
N GLU A 155 -8.22 35.29 9.31
CA GLU A 155 -9.11 35.81 8.28
C GLU A 155 -9.09 35.01 6.97
N ALA A 156 -8.08 34.15 6.77
CA ALA A 156 -7.94 33.35 5.55
C ALA A 156 -8.87 32.15 5.59
N GLN A 157 -9.75 32.05 4.60
CA GLN A 157 -10.63 30.91 4.38
C GLN A 157 -10.20 30.21 3.08
N VAL A 158 -9.74 28.96 3.20
CA VAL A 158 -9.26 28.16 2.06
C VAL A 158 -10.00 26.82 2.05
N SER A 159 -10.30 26.31 0.87
CA SER A 159 -10.85 24.94 0.78
C SER A 159 -9.83 23.93 1.25
N ALA A 160 -10.26 22.90 1.98
CA ALA A 160 -9.39 21.85 2.49
C ALA A 160 -8.62 21.12 1.36
N GLY A 161 -9.23 20.96 0.19
CA GLY A 161 -8.56 20.40 -0.99
C GLY A 161 -7.42 21.28 -1.49
N ALA A 162 -7.65 22.59 -1.67
CA ALA A 162 -6.61 23.52 -2.10
C ALA A 162 -5.46 23.63 -1.09
N ALA A 163 -5.77 23.65 0.21
CA ALA A 163 -4.78 23.63 1.28
C ALA A 163 -3.95 22.34 1.22
N SER A 164 -4.61 21.18 1.12
CA SER A 164 -3.97 19.85 1.07
C SER A 164 -3.08 19.69 -0.17
N GLY A 165 -3.54 20.12 -1.36
CA GLY A 165 -2.74 20.11 -2.59
C GLY A 165 -1.49 21.00 -2.50
N SER A 166 -1.65 22.21 -1.96
CA SER A 166 -0.53 23.14 -1.72
C SER A 166 0.46 22.56 -0.71
N THR A 167 -0.04 21.97 0.37
CA THR A 167 0.80 21.30 1.38
C THR A 167 1.55 20.12 0.78
N ALA A 168 0.93 19.34 -0.11
CA ALA A 168 1.60 18.21 -0.76
C ALA A 168 2.81 18.66 -1.61
N ILE A 169 2.71 19.79 -2.30
CA ILE A 169 3.85 20.37 -3.03
C ILE A 169 4.96 20.77 -2.06
N LEU A 170 4.63 21.51 -0.98
CA LEU A 170 5.60 21.92 0.03
C LEU A 170 6.23 20.71 0.72
N PHE A 171 5.49 19.63 0.93
CA PHE A 171 5.98 18.40 1.53
C PHE A 171 7.04 17.70 0.67
N VAL A 172 6.94 17.76 -0.66
CA VAL A 172 7.97 17.25 -1.56
C VAL A 172 9.26 18.10 -1.43
N LEU A 173 9.14 19.42 -1.35
CA LEU A 173 10.28 20.32 -1.12
C LEU A 173 10.92 20.08 0.24
N LEU A 174 10.11 19.90 1.29
CA LEU A 174 10.60 19.52 2.62
C LEU A 174 11.35 18.18 2.57
N ALA A 175 10.85 17.18 1.86
CA ALA A 175 11.51 15.88 1.75
C ALA A 175 12.90 15.97 1.09
N LEU A 176 13.07 16.80 0.06
CA LEU A 176 14.36 17.07 -0.56
C LEU A 176 15.33 17.78 0.40
N LEU A 177 14.84 18.80 1.12
CA LEU A 177 15.63 19.50 2.14
C LEU A 177 16.02 18.55 3.27
N PHE A 178 15.06 17.74 3.74
CA PHE A 178 15.27 16.74 4.79
C PHE A 178 16.32 15.72 4.38
N SER A 179 16.25 15.20 3.15
CA SER A 179 17.26 14.30 2.58
C SER A 179 18.66 14.92 2.63
N PHE A 180 18.78 16.16 2.17
CA PHE A 180 20.06 16.86 2.19
C PHE A 180 20.64 16.99 3.62
N LEU A 181 19.81 17.36 4.58
CA LEU A 181 20.22 17.52 5.98
C LEU A 181 20.60 16.19 6.63
N VAL A 182 19.80 15.15 6.43
CA VAL A 182 20.02 13.82 7.02
C VAL A 182 21.30 13.19 6.48
N TYR A 183 21.42 13.09 5.14
CA TYR A 183 22.53 12.37 4.53
C TYR A 183 23.85 13.15 4.46
N ARG A 184 23.79 14.49 4.53
CA ARG A 184 25.00 15.34 4.58
C ARG A 184 25.48 15.64 6.00
N LYS A 185 24.57 15.71 6.97
CA LYS A 185 24.87 16.13 8.35
C LYS A 185 24.83 14.99 9.37
N ASN A 186 24.43 13.77 8.96
CA ASN A 186 24.33 12.58 9.82
C ASN A 186 23.58 12.86 11.13
N LEU A 187 22.40 13.48 11.04
CA LEU A 187 21.61 13.86 12.20
C LEU A 187 21.16 12.63 13.00
N PRO A 188 21.13 12.68 14.33
CA PRO A 188 20.60 11.61 15.15
C PRO A 188 19.07 11.49 14.96
N MET A 189 18.52 10.29 15.15
CA MET A 189 17.12 9.98 14.89
C MET A 189 16.16 10.96 15.61
N GLY A 190 16.43 11.32 16.87
CA GLY A 190 15.61 12.26 17.61
C GLY A 190 15.54 13.66 16.96
N ALA A 191 16.67 14.17 16.47
CA ALA A 191 16.71 15.44 15.75
C ALA A 191 15.96 15.35 14.41
N MET A 192 16.03 14.21 13.73
CA MET A 192 15.29 13.98 12.49
C MET A 192 13.76 14.01 12.73
N VAL A 193 13.27 13.39 13.81
CA VAL A 193 11.84 13.42 14.16
C VAL A 193 11.40 14.85 14.47
N VAL A 194 12.13 15.59 15.30
CA VAL A 194 11.80 17.00 15.63
C VAL A 194 11.77 17.87 14.39
N LEU A 195 12.80 17.77 13.53
CA LEU A 195 12.87 18.52 12.28
C LEU A 195 11.70 18.15 11.34
N GLY A 196 11.34 16.86 11.29
CA GLY A 196 10.20 16.38 10.53
C GLY A 196 8.88 16.98 11.03
N VAL A 197 8.60 16.91 12.33
CA VAL A 197 7.37 17.46 12.92
C VAL A 197 7.25 18.97 12.67
N VAL A 198 8.32 19.72 12.94
CA VAL A 198 8.34 21.18 12.69
C VAL A 198 8.16 21.48 11.20
N GLY A 199 8.90 20.77 10.33
CA GLY A 199 8.79 20.94 8.88
C GLY A 199 7.38 20.64 8.35
N ILE A 200 6.75 19.57 8.82
CA ILE A 200 5.36 19.22 8.45
C ILE A 200 4.40 20.33 8.90
N ALA A 201 4.51 20.81 10.13
CA ALA A 201 3.69 21.91 10.62
C ALA A 201 3.84 23.18 9.75
N LEU A 202 5.07 23.53 9.37
CA LEU A 202 5.33 24.66 8.47
C LEU A 202 4.75 24.42 7.06
N CYS A 203 4.78 23.20 6.54
CA CYS A 203 4.15 22.86 5.25
C CYS A 203 2.63 23.01 5.32
N VAL A 204 1.99 22.56 6.40
CA VAL A 204 0.54 22.71 6.60
C VAL A 204 0.16 24.19 6.68
N LEU A 205 0.83 24.97 7.52
CA LEU A 205 0.59 26.41 7.61
C LEU A 205 0.84 27.12 6.27
N GLY A 206 1.90 26.74 5.55
CA GLY A 206 2.19 27.29 4.22
C GLY A 206 1.12 26.90 3.20
N GLY A 207 0.64 25.67 3.21
CA GLY A 207 -0.41 25.18 2.32
C GLY A 207 -1.74 25.88 2.52
N MET A 208 -2.13 26.09 3.78
CA MET A 208 -3.33 26.88 4.14
C MET A 208 -3.24 28.34 3.66
N ASN A 209 -2.04 28.92 3.61
CA ASN A 209 -1.87 30.29 3.10
C ASN A 209 -1.78 30.36 1.57
N LEU A 210 -1.18 29.33 0.92
CA LEU A 210 -1.07 29.30 -0.54
C LEU A 210 -2.39 29.01 -1.23
N GLY A 211 -3.15 28.02 -0.73
CA GLY A 211 -4.49 27.68 -1.18
C GLY A 211 -4.65 27.53 -2.69
N LEU A 212 -3.75 26.75 -3.36
CA LEU A 212 -3.75 26.60 -4.81
C LEU A 212 -5.00 25.88 -5.28
N ASN A 213 -5.95 26.62 -5.83
CA ASN A 213 -7.17 26.08 -6.40
C ASN A 213 -6.97 25.78 -7.89
N LEU A 214 -6.58 24.54 -8.21
CA LEU A 214 -6.34 24.09 -9.59
C LEU A 214 -7.37 23.03 -9.97
N PRO A 215 -7.80 22.96 -11.24
CA PRO A 215 -8.71 21.93 -11.70
C PRO A 215 -8.03 20.53 -11.67
N ALA A 216 -8.84 19.48 -11.51
CA ALA A 216 -8.35 18.10 -11.35
C ALA A 216 -7.37 17.66 -12.45
N PHE A 217 -7.63 18.02 -13.73
CA PHE A 217 -6.73 17.64 -14.84
C PHE A 217 -5.32 18.25 -14.71
N VAL A 218 -5.19 19.45 -14.10
CA VAL A 218 -3.87 20.06 -13.85
C VAL A 218 -3.15 19.30 -12.73
N TRP A 219 -3.88 18.90 -11.69
CA TRP A 219 -3.32 18.04 -10.65
C TRP A 219 -2.85 16.71 -11.21
N VAL A 220 -3.63 16.06 -12.09
CA VAL A 220 -3.19 14.82 -12.76
C VAL A 220 -1.88 15.03 -13.54
N ALA A 221 -1.76 16.13 -14.28
CA ALA A 221 -0.52 16.44 -15.00
C ALA A 221 0.68 16.65 -14.07
N LEU A 222 0.49 17.37 -12.96
CA LEU A 222 1.54 17.58 -11.94
C LEU A 222 1.94 16.25 -11.27
N ILE A 223 0.96 15.41 -10.92
CA ILE A 223 1.18 14.09 -10.35
C ILE A 223 1.96 13.19 -11.33
N ALA A 224 1.61 13.21 -12.62
CA ALA A 224 2.30 12.42 -13.64
C ALA A 224 3.78 12.83 -13.78
N VAL A 225 4.06 14.12 -13.87
CA VAL A 225 5.43 14.65 -13.92
C VAL A 225 6.19 14.27 -12.65
N TYR A 226 5.57 14.49 -11.49
CA TYR A 226 6.14 14.13 -10.19
C TYR A 226 6.51 12.63 -10.13
N ALA A 227 5.60 11.72 -10.46
CA ALA A 227 5.81 10.28 -10.37
C ALA A 227 6.96 9.80 -11.28
N VAL A 228 7.02 10.31 -12.51
CA VAL A 228 8.11 10.01 -13.43
C VAL A 228 9.45 10.50 -12.88
N VAL A 229 9.53 11.76 -12.44
CA VAL A 229 10.77 12.34 -11.88
C VAL A 229 11.19 11.63 -10.60
N ALA A 230 10.27 11.42 -9.66
CA ALA A 230 10.53 10.75 -8.38
C ALA A 230 11.08 9.33 -8.59
N SER A 231 10.56 8.59 -9.59
CA SER A 231 11.04 7.23 -9.90
C SER A 231 12.47 7.19 -10.46
N GLN A 232 13.00 8.29 -11.01
CA GLN A 232 14.38 8.38 -11.54
C GLN A 232 15.41 8.69 -10.46
N LEU A 233 14.99 9.36 -9.39
CA LEU A 233 15.89 9.75 -8.30
C LEU A 233 16.34 8.52 -7.48
N PRO A 234 17.56 8.54 -6.90
CA PRO A 234 17.99 7.56 -5.92
C PRO A 234 16.99 7.46 -4.75
N VAL A 235 16.80 6.26 -4.19
CA VAL A 235 15.80 6.05 -3.11
C VAL A 235 16.05 6.94 -1.89
N TRP A 236 17.31 7.20 -1.54
CA TRP A 236 17.69 8.04 -0.41
C TRP A 236 17.41 9.54 -0.63
N THR A 237 17.36 10.01 -1.87
CA THR A 237 17.18 11.44 -2.19
C THR A 237 15.75 11.93 -1.91
N LEU A 238 14.75 11.16 -2.29
CA LEU A 238 13.36 11.58 -2.14
C LEU A 238 12.51 10.52 -1.42
N LEU A 239 12.56 9.28 -1.88
CA LEU A 239 11.66 8.22 -1.42
C LEU A 239 11.78 7.97 0.09
N GLN A 240 12.97 7.61 0.58
CA GLN A 240 13.21 7.33 2.01
C GLN A 240 12.87 8.53 2.90
N SER A 241 13.26 9.73 2.48
CA SER A 241 13.05 10.95 3.26
C SER A 241 11.57 11.34 3.32
N ARG A 242 10.86 11.28 2.17
CA ARG A 242 9.45 11.58 2.12
C ARG A 242 8.63 10.54 2.89
N ASP A 243 8.94 9.27 2.71
CA ASP A 243 8.21 8.19 3.36
C ASP A 243 8.43 8.19 4.88
N PHE A 244 9.63 8.57 5.33
CA PHE A 244 9.89 8.77 6.75
C PHE A 244 9.06 9.94 7.33
N LEU A 245 8.98 11.06 6.61
CA LEU A 245 8.10 12.18 7.00
C LEU A 245 6.62 11.78 6.98
N SER A 246 6.20 11.02 5.96
CA SER A 246 4.83 10.49 5.87
C SER A 246 4.51 9.54 7.03
N ALA A 247 5.49 8.72 7.46
CA ALA A 247 5.34 7.84 8.62
C ALA A 247 5.26 8.62 9.94
N ILE A 248 5.99 9.73 10.09
CA ILE A 248 5.87 10.64 11.24
C ILE A 248 4.45 11.24 11.27
N LEU A 249 3.97 11.74 10.13
CA LEU A 249 2.61 12.29 10.01
C LEU A 249 1.56 11.23 10.34
N LEU A 250 1.67 10.04 9.75
CA LEU A 250 0.78 8.92 10.02
C LEU A 250 0.79 8.52 11.50
N GLY A 251 1.98 8.42 12.12
CA GLY A 251 2.12 8.08 13.53
C GLY A 251 1.46 9.12 14.45
N ALA A 252 1.67 10.41 14.18
CA ALA A 252 1.04 11.49 14.91
C ALA A 252 -0.49 11.45 14.75
N MET A 253 -0.97 11.23 13.53
CA MET A 253 -2.41 11.13 13.25
C MET A 253 -3.03 9.87 13.86
N LEU A 254 -2.37 8.72 13.83
CA LEU A 254 -2.83 7.51 14.52
C LEU A 254 -2.98 7.75 16.03
N LEU A 255 -2.01 8.40 16.65
CA LEU A 255 -2.07 8.73 18.06
C LEU A 255 -3.26 9.65 18.35
N LEU A 256 -3.42 10.72 17.57
CA LEU A 256 -4.54 11.65 17.70
C LEU A 256 -5.89 10.93 17.49
N GLY A 257 -6.00 10.07 16.47
CA GLY A 257 -7.20 9.30 16.19
C GLY A 257 -7.57 8.32 17.31
N VAL A 258 -6.59 7.59 17.86
CA VAL A 258 -6.80 6.70 19.01
C VAL A 258 -7.27 7.50 20.22
N VAL A 259 -6.63 8.64 20.51
CA VAL A 259 -7.04 9.51 21.63
C VAL A 259 -8.46 10.02 21.41
N SER A 260 -8.83 10.42 20.19
CA SER A 260 -10.18 10.89 19.85
C SER A 260 -11.23 9.78 20.06
N VAL A 261 -10.99 8.59 19.55
CA VAL A 261 -11.88 7.43 19.68
C VAL A 261 -12.04 7.05 21.16
N VAL A 262 -10.94 6.88 21.90
CA VAL A 262 -10.97 6.46 23.31
C VAL A 262 -11.64 7.55 24.18
N GLY A 263 -11.28 8.81 23.96
CA GLY A 263 -11.83 9.92 24.73
C GLY A 263 -13.33 10.12 24.50
N ALA A 264 -13.79 10.07 23.24
CA ALA A 264 -15.21 10.15 22.92
C ALA A 264 -15.99 8.95 23.49
N SER A 265 -15.40 7.73 23.44
CA SER A 265 -16.02 6.52 23.98
C SER A 265 -16.14 6.56 25.50
N LEU A 266 -15.10 6.95 26.22
CA LEU A 266 -15.11 7.07 27.69
C LEU A 266 -16.06 8.17 28.16
N GLY A 267 -16.24 9.23 27.35
CA GLY A 267 -17.23 10.28 27.60
C GLY A 267 -18.67 9.88 27.30
N GLY A 268 -18.94 8.67 26.82
CA GLY A 268 -20.26 8.19 26.42
C GLY A 268 -20.87 8.94 25.23
N LYS A 269 -20.04 9.60 24.43
CA LYS A 269 -20.45 10.53 23.36
C LYS A 269 -20.04 10.06 21.94
N ALA A 270 -19.56 8.82 21.79
CA ALA A 270 -19.21 8.25 20.48
C ALA A 270 -20.42 7.48 19.92
N PRO A 271 -21.32 8.09 19.14
CA PRO A 271 -22.44 7.39 18.56
C PRO A 271 -21.91 6.52 17.41
N LEU A 272 -22.12 5.21 17.50
CA LEU A 272 -22.05 4.35 16.32
C LEU A 272 -23.36 4.50 15.57
N THR A 273 -23.33 5.09 14.38
CA THR A 273 -24.51 5.34 13.54
C THR A 273 -24.83 4.16 12.65
N VAL A 274 -23.86 3.27 12.47
CA VAL A 274 -23.98 2.07 11.62
C VAL A 274 -24.30 0.85 12.50
N PRO A 275 -25.22 -0.05 12.06
CA PRO A 275 -25.57 -1.24 12.81
C PRO A 275 -24.39 -2.21 12.92
N LEU A 276 -24.43 -3.08 13.95
CA LEU A 276 -23.45 -4.13 14.17
C LEU A 276 -23.30 -5.03 12.94
N LEU A 277 -24.44 -5.44 12.38
CA LEU A 277 -24.57 -6.24 11.16
C LEU A 277 -25.64 -5.57 10.31
N ALA A 278 -25.44 -5.47 9.01
CA ALA A 278 -26.47 -4.97 8.11
C ALA A 278 -27.65 -5.95 8.07
N ALA A 279 -28.87 -5.43 7.89
CA ALA A 279 -30.07 -6.25 7.80
C ALA A 279 -30.07 -7.16 6.57
N ASP A 280 -29.38 -6.75 5.50
CA ASP A 280 -29.45 -7.35 4.16
C ASP A 280 -28.25 -8.28 3.87
N TRP A 281 -27.88 -9.12 4.83
CA TRP A 281 -26.81 -10.12 4.64
C TRP A 281 -27.12 -11.12 3.49
N THR A 282 -28.38 -11.19 3.07
CA THR A 282 -28.84 -12.13 2.04
C THR A 282 -28.68 -11.60 0.61
N ASP A 283 -28.47 -10.31 0.41
CA ASP A 283 -28.51 -9.66 -0.91
C ASP A 283 -27.20 -9.75 -1.71
N GLY A 284 -26.23 -10.55 -1.24
CA GLY A 284 -24.97 -10.79 -1.96
C GLY A 284 -23.93 -9.65 -1.85
N HIS A 285 -24.27 -8.47 -1.37
CA HIS A 285 -23.36 -7.34 -1.23
C HIS A 285 -22.23 -7.54 -0.20
N TRP A 286 -22.38 -8.48 0.71
CA TRP A 286 -21.37 -8.82 1.70
C TRP A 286 -20.10 -9.40 1.08
N SER A 287 -20.19 -10.12 -0.05
CA SER A 287 -19.02 -10.71 -0.72
C SER A 287 -18.07 -9.64 -1.24
N GLY A 288 -18.60 -8.62 -1.93
CA GLY A 288 -17.79 -7.49 -2.40
C GLY A 288 -17.16 -6.68 -1.27
N ALA A 289 -17.89 -6.44 -0.17
CA ALA A 289 -17.35 -5.78 1.00
C ALA A 289 -16.26 -6.59 1.69
N LEU A 290 -16.41 -7.92 1.77
CA LEU A 290 -15.40 -8.83 2.29
C LEU A 290 -14.11 -8.76 1.46
N VAL A 291 -14.23 -8.87 0.14
CA VAL A 291 -13.09 -8.80 -0.78
C VAL A 291 -12.41 -7.44 -0.67
N LEU A 292 -13.20 -6.37 -0.65
CA LEU A 292 -12.71 -5.01 -0.51
C LEU A 292 -11.87 -4.83 0.76
N VAL A 293 -12.38 -5.28 1.92
CA VAL A 293 -11.64 -5.21 3.19
C VAL A 293 -10.43 -6.12 3.16
N LEU A 294 -10.56 -7.34 2.68
CA LEU A 294 -9.47 -8.31 2.66
C LEU A 294 -8.33 -7.83 1.75
N ALA A 295 -8.63 -7.31 0.57
CA ALA A 295 -7.63 -6.75 -0.35
C ALA A 295 -7.03 -5.44 0.18
N GLY A 296 -7.85 -4.55 0.72
CA GLY A 296 -7.39 -3.25 1.20
C GLY A 296 -6.59 -3.30 2.50
N THR A 297 -6.95 -4.21 3.41
CA THR A 297 -6.39 -4.22 4.78
C THR A 297 -5.64 -5.49 5.14
N GLY A 298 -5.85 -6.56 4.41
CA GLY A 298 -5.32 -7.88 4.76
C GLY A 298 -4.32 -8.38 3.74
N ALA A 299 -4.79 -8.85 2.61
CA ALA A 299 -4.00 -9.56 1.63
C ALA A 299 -3.89 -8.75 0.33
N SER A 300 -2.97 -7.82 0.28
CA SER A 300 -2.73 -6.98 -0.90
C SER A 300 -1.54 -7.48 -1.71
N GLY A 301 -1.76 -7.70 -3.00
CA GLY A 301 -0.67 -8.02 -3.93
C GLY A 301 0.31 -6.85 -4.08
N PHE A 302 -0.19 -5.61 -4.01
CA PHE A 302 0.66 -4.42 -4.01
C PHE A 302 1.60 -4.40 -2.80
N HIS A 303 1.15 -4.78 -1.59
CA HIS A 303 2.01 -4.90 -0.41
C HIS A 303 3.14 -5.90 -0.64
N ALA A 304 2.83 -7.07 -1.21
CA ALA A 304 3.84 -8.06 -1.57
C ALA A 304 4.86 -7.53 -2.58
N LEU A 305 4.41 -6.74 -3.58
CA LEU A 305 5.32 -6.07 -4.51
C LEU A 305 6.23 -5.05 -3.82
N VAL A 306 5.72 -4.27 -2.88
CA VAL A 306 6.51 -3.32 -2.06
C VAL A 306 7.53 -4.07 -1.21
N ALA A 307 7.10 -5.11 -0.50
CA ALA A 307 7.95 -5.93 0.35
C ALA A 307 9.12 -6.54 -0.43
N ALA A 308 8.82 -7.18 -1.57
CA ALA A 308 9.82 -7.84 -2.42
C ALA A 308 10.62 -6.85 -3.29
N GLY A 309 9.97 -5.79 -3.79
CA GLY A 309 10.55 -4.90 -4.80
C GLY A 309 11.40 -3.76 -4.25
N THR A 310 10.97 -3.13 -3.14
CA THR A 310 11.66 -1.96 -2.57
C THR A 310 12.26 -2.25 -1.21
N SER A 311 11.50 -2.83 -0.28
CA SER A 311 11.97 -3.05 1.10
C SER A 311 13.11 -4.07 1.18
N ALA A 312 13.08 -5.13 0.38
CA ALA A 312 14.14 -6.13 0.32
C ALA A 312 15.48 -5.55 -0.17
N LYS A 313 15.46 -4.54 -1.05
CA LYS A 313 16.66 -3.85 -1.55
C LYS A 313 17.29 -2.90 -0.54
N GLN A 314 16.55 -2.53 0.50
CA GLN A 314 16.97 -1.55 1.50
C GLN A 314 17.21 -2.16 2.88
N LEU A 315 16.90 -3.45 3.09
CA LEU A 315 17.08 -4.13 4.36
C LEU A 315 18.55 -4.42 4.62
N GLY A 316 19.15 -3.73 5.60
CA GLY A 316 20.56 -3.88 5.94
C GLY A 316 20.89 -5.12 6.81
N ASN A 317 19.91 -5.74 7.47
CA ASN A 317 20.12 -6.95 8.25
C ASN A 317 18.83 -7.76 8.39
N GLU A 318 18.91 -9.07 8.19
CA GLU A 318 17.76 -9.99 8.23
C GLU A 318 17.02 -10.02 9.57
N LYS A 319 17.69 -9.70 10.70
CA LYS A 319 17.04 -9.60 12.03
C LYS A 319 15.90 -8.59 12.06
N HIS A 320 15.88 -7.62 11.14
CA HIS A 320 14.83 -6.60 11.06
C HIS A 320 13.70 -6.99 10.10
N ALA A 321 13.81 -8.10 9.35
CA ALA A 321 12.80 -8.51 8.38
C ALA A 321 11.41 -8.72 9.02
N ARG A 322 11.35 -9.31 10.24
CA ARG A 322 10.10 -9.44 10.98
C ARG A 322 9.48 -8.09 11.34
N LEU A 323 10.30 -7.13 11.80
CA LEU A 323 9.81 -5.80 12.13
C LEU A 323 9.23 -5.11 10.90
N ILE A 324 9.92 -5.18 9.77
CA ILE A 324 9.52 -4.50 8.55
C ILE A 324 8.29 -5.18 7.92
N GLY A 325 8.37 -6.46 7.54
CA GLY A 325 7.30 -7.16 6.84
C GLY A 325 6.11 -7.46 7.74
N TYR A 326 6.31 -8.23 8.82
CA TYR A 326 5.22 -8.63 9.70
C TYR A 326 4.71 -7.45 10.54
N GLY A 327 5.61 -6.70 11.18
CA GLY A 327 5.27 -5.56 12.05
C GLY A 327 4.68 -4.39 11.28
N GLY A 328 5.24 -4.06 10.09
CA GLY A 328 4.72 -3.02 9.22
C GLY A 328 3.27 -3.27 8.81
N MET A 329 2.95 -4.52 8.43
CA MET A 329 1.58 -4.90 8.09
C MET A 329 0.61 -4.76 9.28
N LEU A 330 1.02 -5.12 10.50
CA LEU A 330 0.16 -4.93 11.68
C LEU A 330 -0.12 -3.45 12.00
N LEU A 331 0.79 -2.54 11.65
CA LEU A 331 0.54 -1.10 11.76
C LEU A 331 -0.52 -0.64 10.76
N THR A 332 -0.55 -1.19 9.55
CA THR A 332 -1.61 -0.86 8.58
C THR A 332 -2.98 -1.38 9.00
N VAL A 333 -3.05 -2.54 9.67
CA VAL A 333 -4.30 -3.01 10.29
C VAL A 333 -4.84 -1.98 11.29
N LEU A 334 -3.98 -1.36 12.08
CA LEU A 334 -4.40 -0.31 13.01
C LEU A 334 -4.99 0.91 12.28
N VAL A 335 -4.39 1.31 11.15
CA VAL A 335 -4.94 2.38 10.29
C VAL A 335 -6.33 2.00 9.78
N SER A 336 -6.50 0.78 9.30
CA SER A 336 -7.79 0.28 8.78
C SER A 336 -8.88 0.23 9.85
N VAL A 337 -8.54 -0.23 11.05
CA VAL A 337 -9.49 -0.24 12.18
C VAL A 337 -9.90 1.19 12.54
N LEU A 338 -8.96 2.13 12.53
CA LEU A 338 -9.27 3.53 12.80
C LEU A 338 -10.17 4.12 11.70
N ALA A 339 -9.92 3.77 10.43
CA ALA A 339 -10.75 4.19 9.30
C ALA A 339 -12.19 3.64 9.40
N LEU A 340 -12.33 2.38 9.80
CA LEU A 340 -13.63 1.76 10.04
C LEU A 340 -14.40 2.48 11.17
N LEU A 341 -13.73 2.76 12.30
CA LEU A 341 -14.35 3.45 13.42
C LEU A 341 -14.75 4.87 13.05
N ALA A 342 -13.94 5.59 12.29
CA ALA A 342 -14.28 6.91 11.77
C ALA A 342 -15.54 6.87 10.90
N ALA A 343 -15.61 5.92 9.97
CA ALA A 343 -16.76 5.76 9.09
C ALA A 343 -18.04 5.36 9.86
N ALA A 344 -17.90 4.52 10.89
CA ALA A 344 -19.02 4.07 11.71
C ALA A 344 -19.64 5.17 12.61
N THR A 345 -19.00 6.33 12.71
CA THR A 345 -19.49 7.49 13.49
C THR A 345 -20.02 8.64 12.63
N LEU A 346 -20.00 8.49 11.30
CA LEU A 346 -20.57 9.49 10.40
C LEU A 346 -22.10 9.54 10.53
N PRO A 347 -22.73 10.73 10.42
CA PRO A 347 -24.18 10.84 10.44
C PRO A 347 -24.85 9.97 9.36
N GLU A 348 -26.05 9.47 9.65
CA GLU A 348 -26.86 8.79 8.65
C GLU A 348 -27.08 9.69 7.43
N GLY A 349 -26.90 9.15 6.23
CA GLY A 349 -27.03 9.91 4.97
C GLY A 349 -25.78 10.71 4.59
N PHE A 350 -24.67 10.61 5.32
CA PHE A 350 -23.41 11.18 4.87
C PHE A 350 -22.97 10.46 3.59
N ASP A 351 -23.08 11.16 2.47
CA ASP A 351 -22.58 10.66 1.18
C ASP A 351 -21.08 10.88 1.12
N ALA A 352 -20.33 9.84 1.48
CA ALA A 352 -18.90 9.81 1.27
C ALA A 352 -18.61 9.52 -0.21
N ALA A 353 -18.92 10.47 -1.09
CA ALA A 353 -18.53 10.39 -2.50
C ALA A 353 -17.02 10.20 -2.67
N ASN A 354 -16.24 10.67 -1.69
CA ASN A 354 -14.81 10.46 -1.59
C ASN A 354 -14.48 9.83 -0.21
N PRO A 355 -14.01 8.56 -0.16
CA PRO A 355 -13.67 7.88 1.09
C PRO A 355 -12.62 8.60 1.94
N ALA A 356 -11.71 9.38 1.33
CA ALA A 356 -10.74 10.19 2.07
C ALA A 356 -11.43 11.27 2.90
N GLN A 357 -12.43 11.94 2.33
CA GLN A 357 -13.23 12.95 3.03
C GLN A 357 -14.06 12.32 4.14
N GLY A 358 -14.68 11.16 3.89
CA GLY A 358 -15.43 10.41 4.91
C GLY A 358 -14.56 10.04 6.11
N PHE A 359 -13.37 9.53 5.87
CA PHE A 359 -12.40 9.21 6.90
C PHE A 359 -12.00 10.45 7.72
N ALA A 360 -11.64 11.54 7.04
CA ALA A 360 -11.24 12.79 7.69
C ALA A 360 -12.39 13.39 8.51
N ALA A 361 -13.62 13.38 7.97
CA ALA A 361 -14.81 13.90 8.65
C ALA A 361 -15.15 13.09 9.91
N GLY A 362 -15.13 11.76 9.84
CA GLY A 362 -15.43 10.91 11.00
C GLY A 362 -14.45 11.15 12.16
N LEU A 363 -13.16 11.25 11.88
CA LEU A 363 -12.15 11.51 12.91
C LEU A 363 -12.21 12.96 13.44
N ALA A 364 -12.49 13.93 12.57
CA ALA A 364 -12.70 15.31 13.00
C ALA A 364 -13.95 15.43 13.91
N THR A 365 -15.02 14.69 13.61
CA THR A 365 -16.21 14.61 14.46
C THR A 365 -15.88 14.01 15.83
N LEU A 366 -15.16 12.89 15.89
CA LEU A 366 -14.74 12.28 17.15
C LEU A 366 -13.84 13.22 17.97
N PHE A 367 -12.97 13.97 17.31
CA PHE A 367 -12.12 14.96 17.96
C PHE A 367 -12.91 16.14 18.50
N ALA A 368 -13.88 16.65 17.75
CA ALA A 368 -14.77 17.72 18.20
C ALA A 368 -15.59 17.29 19.43
N VAL A 369 -16.10 16.07 19.43
CA VAL A 369 -16.81 15.46 20.57
C VAL A 369 -15.92 15.37 21.82
N LEU A 370 -14.65 15.04 21.63
CA LEU A 370 -13.66 14.95 22.72
C LEU A 370 -13.41 16.33 23.36
N LEU A 371 -13.24 17.38 22.55
CA LEU A 371 -12.92 18.72 23.05
C LEU A 371 -14.13 19.40 23.72
N GLY A 372 -15.29 19.31 23.08
CA GLY A 372 -16.49 20.05 23.50
C GLY A 372 -16.34 21.59 23.40
N GLY A 373 -17.47 22.31 23.43
CA GLY A 373 -17.50 23.78 23.43
C GLY A 373 -17.20 24.43 22.09
N ASP A 374 -17.18 25.78 22.05
CA ASP A 374 -17.09 26.58 20.82
C ASP A 374 -15.75 26.43 20.07
N GLY A 375 -14.69 26.15 20.77
CA GLY A 375 -13.37 25.87 20.17
C GLY A 375 -13.29 24.56 19.39
N ALA A 376 -14.21 23.64 19.61
CA ALA A 376 -14.24 22.34 18.95
C ALA A 376 -14.42 22.46 17.44
N VAL A 377 -15.16 23.45 16.94
CA VAL A 377 -15.43 23.64 15.51
C VAL A 377 -14.16 24.03 14.75
N VAL A 378 -13.40 24.99 15.25
CA VAL A 378 -12.13 25.43 14.62
C VAL A 378 -11.08 24.30 14.69
N ALA A 379 -10.94 23.68 15.85
CA ALA A 379 -9.99 22.59 16.03
C ALA A 379 -10.33 21.37 15.16
N SER A 380 -11.61 21.05 14.98
CA SER A 380 -12.05 19.96 14.09
C SER A 380 -11.74 20.24 12.62
N GLY A 381 -11.82 21.50 12.17
CA GLY A 381 -11.42 21.89 10.81
C GLY A 381 -9.94 21.63 10.53
N VAL A 382 -9.05 22.01 11.46
CA VAL A 382 -7.61 21.72 11.34
C VAL A 382 -7.34 20.22 11.36
N VAL A 383 -8.04 19.47 12.21
CA VAL A 383 -7.88 18.01 12.29
C VAL A 383 -8.40 17.34 11.02
N TYR A 384 -9.49 17.81 10.43
CA TYR A 384 -10.00 17.36 9.14
C TYR A 384 -8.94 17.52 8.04
N GLU A 385 -8.34 18.71 7.94
CA GLU A 385 -7.25 19.00 7.00
C GLU A 385 -6.07 18.05 7.18
N LEU A 386 -5.60 17.87 8.42
CA LEU A 386 -4.46 16.99 8.72
C LEU A 386 -4.74 15.54 8.35
N TRP A 387 -5.97 15.05 8.54
CA TRP A 387 -6.35 13.70 8.13
C TRP A 387 -6.47 13.56 6.63
N LEU A 388 -7.07 14.53 5.95
CA LEU A 388 -7.16 14.55 4.49
C LEU A 388 -5.75 14.59 3.87
N LEU A 389 -4.88 15.46 4.39
CA LEU A 389 -3.48 15.51 4.00
C LEU A 389 -2.76 14.18 4.22
N THR A 390 -2.96 13.53 5.37
CA THR A 390 -2.32 12.26 5.68
C THR A 390 -2.66 11.21 4.62
N VAL A 391 -3.94 11.05 4.29
CA VAL A 391 -4.40 10.08 3.30
C VAL A 391 -3.87 10.41 1.90
N THR A 392 -3.91 11.68 1.49
CA THR A 392 -3.44 12.08 0.16
C THR A 392 -1.93 11.98 0.01
N VAL A 393 -1.16 12.30 1.05
CA VAL A 393 0.30 12.09 1.05
C VAL A 393 0.65 10.60 1.00
N LEU A 394 -0.07 9.73 1.72
CA LEU A 394 0.10 8.29 1.64
C LEU A 394 -0.27 7.75 0.24
N ALA A 395 -1.36 8.26 -0.37
CA ALA A 395 -1.72 7.90 -1.74
C ALA A 395 -0.60 8.28 -2.73
N MET A 396 -0.02 9.47 -2.60
CA MET A 396 1.12 9.90 -3.41
C MET A 396 2.38 9.05 -3.17
N THR A 397 2.60 8.58 -1.94
CA THR A 397 3.69 7.66 -1.58
C THR A 397 3.53 6.31 -2.25
N SER A 398 2.33 5.76 -2.23
CA SER A 398 2.03 4.50 -2.91
C SER A 398 2.12 4.64 -4.43
N LEU A 399 1.73 5.78 -4.99
CA LEU A 399 1.76 6.05 -6.43
C LEU A 399 3.19 6.05 -6.99
N ASP A 400 4.12 6.81 -6.41
CA ASP A 400 5.50 6.83 -6.92
C ASP A 400 6.23 5.51 -6.66
N THR A 401 5.91 4.81 -5.57
CA THR A 401 6.38 3.45 -5.32
C THR A 401 5.85 2.48 -6.38
N ALA A 402 4.58 2.58 -6.81
CA ALA A 402 4.00 1.77 -7.88
C ALA A 402 4.74 2.00 -9.21
N VAL A 403 5.02 3.26 -9.59
CA VAL A 403 5.77 3.58 -10.81
C VAL A 403 7.20 3.03 -10.74
N ARG A 404 7.85 3.11 -9.59
CA ARG A 404 9.19 2.55 -9.37
C ARG A 404 9.20 1.02 -9.45
N LEU A 405 8.21 0.34 -8.85
CA LEU A 405 8.04 -1.12 -8.94
C LEU A 405 7.82 -1.56 -10.39
N GLY A 406 7.00 -0.84 -11.14
CA GLY A 406 6.79 -1.12 -12.56
C GLY A 406 8.08 -1.03 -13.37
N ARG A 407 8.95 -0.06 -13.07
CA ARG A 407 10.29 0.05 -13.65
C ARG A 407 11.15 -1.21 -13.35
N TYR A 408 11.12 -1.72 -12.11
CA TYR A 408 11.87 -2.92 -11.74
C TYR A 408 11.34 -4.16 -12.46
N LEU A 409 10.03 -4.33 -12.48
CA LEU A 409 9.39 -5.46 -13.15
C LEU A 409 9.68 -5.47 -14.66
N LEU A 410 9.70 -4.31 -15.32
CA LEU A 410 10.07 -4.22 -16.73
C LEU A 410 11.54 -4.59 -16.98
N ILE A 411 12.45 -4.19 -16.09
CA ILE A 411 13.84 -4.63 -16.17
C ILE A 411 13.93 -6.16 -16.03
N GLU A 412 13.23 -6.75 -15.06
CA GLU A 412 13.21 -8.21 -14.87
C GLU A 412 12.56 -8.96 -16.04
N LEU A 413 11.53 -8.36 -16.68
CA LEU A 413 10.85 -8.96 -17.83
C LEU A 413 11.75 -9.04 -19.06
N PHE A 414 12.48 -7.95 -19.36
CA PHE A 414 13.30 -7.85 -20.57
C PHE A 414 14.76 -8.25 -20.38
N ASN A 415 15.24 -8.32 -19.15
CA ASN A 415 16.58 -8.77 -18.80
C ASN A 415 16.61 -9.67 -17.55
N PRO A 416 15.93 -10.82 -17.58
CA PRO A 416 15.86 -11.73 -16.43
C PRO A 416 17.23 -12.30 -16.02
N GLU A 417 18.15 -12.44 -16.97
CA GLU A 417 19.48 -13.02 -16.77
C GLU A 417 20.52 -12.00 -16.31
N GLY A 418 20.18 -10.71 -16.28
CA GLY A 418 21.12 -9.66 -15.89
C GLY A 418 22.24 -9.40 -16.91
N LEU A 419 21.97 -9.58 -18.20
CA LEU A 419 22.91 -9.32 -19.29
C LEU A 419 23.50 -7.92 -19.21
N ARG A 420 24.78 -7.79 -19.57
CA ARG A 420 25.45 -6.49 -19.68
C ARG A 420 24.93 -5.73 -20.88
N LYS A 421 24.93 -4.40 -20.82
CA LYS A 421 24.41 -3.54 -21.90
C LYS A 421 24.95 -3.88 -23.30
N LYS A 422 26.19 -4.39 -23.40
CA LYS A 422 26.80 -4.78 -24.69
C LYS A 422 26.15 -6.02 -25.30
N GLU A 423 25.63 -6.92 -24.47
CA GLU A 423 25.02 -8.21 -24.84
C GLU A 423 23.52 -8.10 -25.13
N MET A 424 22.89 -7.00 -24.73
CA MET A 424 21.46 -6.76 -24.91
C MET A 424 21.12 -6.40 -26.37
N THR A 425 19.96 -6.86 -26.83
CA THR A 425 19.33 -6.42 -28.07
C THR A 425 18.90 -4.95 -27.98
N PRO A 426 18.67 -4.24 -29.10
CA PRO A 426 18.17 -2.86 -29.11
C PRO A 426 16.87 -2.69 -28.32
N LEU A 427 15.94 -3.64 -28.44
CA LEU A 427 14.67 -3.65 -27.69
C LEU A 427 14.92 -3.76 -26.18
N GLN A 428 15.74 -4.72 -25.76
CA GLN A 428 16.12 -4.89 -24.35
C GLN A 428 16.76 -3.61 -23.78
N LYS A 429 17.68 -2.99 -24.53
CA LYS A 429 18.30 -1.73 -24.12
C LYS A 429 17.30 -0.61 -23.90
N THR A 430 16.28 -0.54 -24.74
CA THR A 430 15.23 0.49 -24.62
C THR A 430 14.30 0.19 -23.44
N MET A 431 13.81 -1.05 -23.33
CA MET A 431 12.84 -1.44 -22.29
C MET A 431 13.43 -1.48 -20.88
N THR A 432 14.74 -1.70 -20.76
CA THR A 432 15.44 -1.68 -19.46
C THR A 432 15.91 -0.28 -19.04
N ARG A 433 15.67 0.76 -19.83
CA ARG A 433 15.95 2.14 -19.41
C ARG A 433 14.99 2.54 -18.28
N PRO A 434 15.48 3.10 -17.18
CA PRO A 434 14.63 3.51 -16.06
C PRO A 434 13.49 4.46 -16.46
N LEU A 435 13.77 5.41 -17.36
CA LEU A 435 12.76 6.37 -17.85
C LEU A 435 11.67 5.66 -18.68
N THR A 436 12.04 4.73 -19.55
CA THR A 436 11.06 3.96 -20.34
C THR A 436 10.12 3.19 -19.44
N GLY A 437 10.67 2.51 -18.42
CA GLY A 437 9.86 1.77 -17.46
C GLY A 437 8.91 2.67 -16.67
N ALA A 438 9.36 3.84 -16.24
CA ALA A 438 8.52 4.79 -15.53
C ALA A 438 7.39 5.34 -16.42
N LEU A 439 7.70 5.70 -17.67
CA LEU A 439 6.70 6.23 -18.62
C LEU A 439 5.65 5.19 -18.99
N LEU A 440 6.04 3.91 -19.15
CA LEU A 440 5.12 2.82 -19.49
C LEU A 440 4.10 2.52 -18.39
N VAL A 441 4.35 2.93 -17.15
CA VAL A 441 3.40 2.76 -16.03
C VAL A 441 2.71 4.08 -15.70
N ALA A 442 3.44 5.19 -15.58
CA ALA A 442 2.88 6.46 -15.16
C ALA A 442 1.95 7.08 -16.23
N VAL A 443 2.34 7.05 -17.52
CA VAL A 443 1.54 7.70 -18.55
C VAL A 443 0.18 7.01 -18.74
N PRO A 444 0.10 5.68 -18.97
CA PRO A 444 -1.22 5.04 -19.09
C PRO A 444 -2.00 5.10 -17.78
N GLY A 445 -1.35 4.95 -16.61
CA GLY A 445 -2.03 5.07 -15.32
C GLY A 445 -2.65 6.46 -15.13
N CYS A 446 -1.88 7.54 -15.29
CA CYS A 446 -2.41 8.89 -15.15
C CYS A 446 -3.46 9.25 -16.23
N ALA A 447 -3.30 8.74 -17.46
CA ALA A 447 -4.29 8.92 -18.52
C ALA A 447 -5.63 8.22 -18.18
N LEU A 448 -5.58 7.00 -17.67
CA LEU A 448 -6.77 6.30 -17.14
C LEU A 448 -7.35 7.03 -15.92
N GLY A 449 -6.52 7.64 -15.08
CA GLY A 449 -6.95 8.45 -13.93
C GLY A 449 -7.78 9.69 -14.31
N LEU A 450 -7.70 10.16 -15.56
CA LEU A 450 -8.56 11.22 -16.10
C LEU A 450 -9.96 10.76 -16.48
N LEU A 451 -10.18 9.43 -16.57
CA LEU A 451 -11.48 8.91 -16.97
C LEU A 451 -12.52 9.17 -15.86
N PRO A 452 -13.73 9.57 -16.23
CA PRO A 452 -14.84 9.68 -15.29
C PRO A 452 -15.04 8.35 -14.55
N ARG A 453 -15.40 8.41 -13.27
CA ARG A 453 -15.66 7.24 -12.43
C ARG A 453 -14.45 6.36 -12.09
N MET A 454 -13.19 6.75 -12.44
CA MET A 454 -12.02 5.96 -12.03
C MET A 454 -11.89 5.84 -10.51
N GLY A 455 -12.28 6.87 -9.75
CA GLY A 455 -12.35 6.81 -8.27
C GLY A 455 -13.37 5.80 -7.73
N GLU A 456 -14.37 5.41 -8.53
CA GLU A 456 -15.39 4.41 -8.16
C GLU A 456 -14.90 2.96 -8.43
N MET A 457 -13.79 2.78 -9.15
CA MET A 457 -13.26 1.47 -9.53
C MET A 457 -12.48 0.76 -8.40
N LEU A 458 -12.62 1.22 -7.17
CA LEU A 458 -11.96 0.60 -6.02
C LEU A 458 -12.32 -0.88 -5.84
N PRO A 459 -13.57 -1.33 -5.98
CA PRO A 459 -13.89 -2.76 -5.86
C PRO A 459 -13.19 -3.62 -6.92
N ALA A 460 -13.16 -3.16 -8.17
CA ALA A 460 -12.47 -3.84 -9.26
C ALA A 460 -10.96 -3.95 -9.03
N LEU A 461 -10.36 -2.85 -8.57
CA LEU A 461 -8.94 -2.82 -8.20
C LEU A 461 -8.67 -3.76 -7.03
N ALA A 462 -9.53 -3.78 -6.02
CA ALA A 462 -9.41 -4.65 -4.86
C ALA A 462 -9.47 -6.13 -5.25
N ALA A 463 -10.39 -6.51 -6.14
CA ALA A 463 -10.50 -7.87 -6.67
C ALA A 463 -9.22 -8.31 -7.42
N ALA A 464 -8.69 -7.44 -8.29
CA ALA A 464 -7.44 -7.68 -9.00
C ALA A 464 -6.24 -7.80 -8.03
N ASP A 465 -6.17 -6.94 -7.04
CA ASP A 465 -5.12 -6.92 -6.04
C ASP A 465 -5.15 -8.15 -5.11
N LEU A 466 -6.35 -8.60 -4.73
CA LEU A 466 -6.53 -9.83 -3.93
C LEU A 466 -6.06 -11.08 -4.70
N LEU A 467 -6.40 -11.17 -5.98
CA LEU A 467 -5.93 -12.25 -6.83
C LEU A 467 -4.41 -12.20 -7.01
N LEU A 468 -3.81 -11.00 -7.14
CA LEU A 468 -2.35 -10.83 -7.15
C LEU A 468 -1.73 -11.27 -5.82
N ALA A 469 -2.37 -10.97 -4.69
CA ALA A 469 -1.94 -11.44 -3.38
C ALA A 469 -1.93 -12.96 -3.28
N ALA A 470 -2.98 -13.63 -3.79
CA ALA A 470 -3.03 -15.10 -3.86
C ALA A 470 -1.87 -15.66 -4.68
N VAL A 471 -1.60 -15.09 -5.85
CA VAL A 471 -0.47 -15.48 -6.72
C VAL A 471 0.87 -15.26 -6.01
N CYS A 472 1.06 -14.15 -5.32
CA CYS A 472 2.27 -13.88 -4.53
C CYS A 472 2.46 -14.91 -3.40
N LEU A 473 1.39 -15.22 -2.68
CA LEU A 473 1.43 -16.21 -1.60
C LEU A 473 1.69 -17.62 -2.13
N MET A 474 1.16 -17.97 -3.32
CA MET A 474 1.50 -19.21 -4.03
C MET A 474 3.00 -19.26 -4.37
N ALA A 475 3.59 -18.17 -4.84
CA ALA A 475 5.03 -18.10 -5.14
C ALA A 475 5.88 -18.32 -3.87
N VAL A 476 5.52 -17.68 -2.75
CA VAL A 476 6.17 -17.90 -1.44
C VAL A 476 6.04 -19.36 -1.00
N ALA A 477 4.86 -19.96 -1.12
CA ALA A 477 4.62 -21.36 -0.75
C ALA A 477 5.43 -22.34 -1.61
N VAL A 478 5.56 -22.10 -2.91
CA VAL A 478 6.39 -22.88 -3.84
C VAL A 478 7.87 -22.78 -3.45
N TRP A 479 8.35 -21.58 -3.15
CA TRP A 479 9.72 -21.36 -2.67
C TRP A 479 10.02 -22.12 -1.38
N LEU A 480 9.16 -21.98 -0.36
CA LEU A 480 9.30 -22.68 0.91
C LEU A 480 9.34 -24.20 0.72
N ASN A 481 8.45 -24.71 -0.14
CA ASN A 481 8.38 -26.14 -0.47
C ASN A 481 9.67 -26.64 -1.14
N ALA A 482 10.18 -25.88 -2.11
CA ALA A 482 11.40 -26.22 -2.84
C ALA A 482 12.66 -26.20 -1.94
N ARG A 483 12.65 -25.40 -0.88
CA ARG A 483 13.71 -25.31 0.13
C ARG A 483 13.57 -26.31 1.28
N GLY A 484 12.55 -27.17 1.25
CA GLY A 484 12.26 -28.10 2.35
C GLY A 484 11.79 -27.43 3.65
N LEU A 485 11.37 -26.16 3.58
CA LEU A 485 10.87 -25.41 4.73
C LEU A 485 9.38 -25.69 4.96
N LYS A 486 8.87 -25.38 6.17
CA LYS A 486 7.45 -25.59 6.52
C LYS A 486 6.55 -24.71 5.65
N SER A 487 5.96 -25.30 4.60
CA SER A 487 5.11 -24.59 3.62
C SER A 487 3.60 -24.85 3.77
N GLY A 488 3.20 -25.86 4.59
CA GLY A 488 1.80 -26.32 4.63
C GLY A 488 0.78 -25.25 4.97
N ALA A 489 1.04 -24.44 6.00
CA ALA A 489 0.14 -23.35 6.37
C ALA A 489 0.07 -22.26 5.28
N VAL A 490 1.22 -21.84 4.74
CA VAL A 490 1.27 -20.82 3.68
C VAL A 490 0.55 -21.32 2.42
N ARG A 491 0.69 -22.60 2.09
CA ARG A 491 -0.02 -23.25 0.98
C ARG A 491 -1.53 -23.24 1.20
N ALA A 492 -1.99 -23.59 2.40
CA ALA A 492 -3.42 -23.56 2.74
C ALA A 492 -3.98 -22.13 2.64
N LEU A 493 -3.26 -21.14 3.15
CA LEU A 493 -3.63 -19.72 3.04
C LEU A 493 -3.68 -19.26 1.58
N ALA A 494 -2.69 -19.63 0.76
CA ALA A 494 -2.65 -19.30 -0.66
C ALA A 494 -3.86 -19.88 -1.42
N MET A 495 -4.20 -21.15 -1.15
CA MET A 495 -5.35 -21.80 -1.76
C MET A 495 -6.68 -21.18 -1.31
N LEU A 496 -6.81 -20.87 -0.01
CA LEU A 496 -8.01 -20.22 0.51
C LEU A 496 -8.20 -18.83 -0.13
N LEU A 497 -7.13 -18.05 -0.21
CA LEU A 497 -7.17 -16.71 -0.81
C LEU A 497 -7.49 -16.80 -2.30
N LEU A 498 -6.94 -17.79 -3.01
CA LEU A 498 -7.24 -18.03 -4.42
C LEU A 498 -8.73 -18.38 -4.61
N VAL A 499 -9.30 -19.24 -3.76
CA VAL A 499 -10.72 -19.60 -3.83
C VAL A 499 -11.61 -18.36 -3.61
N ILE A 500 -11.29 -17.53 -2.61
CA ILE A 500 -12.01 -16.27 -2.35
C ILE A 500 -11.92 -15.34 -3.56
N ALA A 501 -10.73 -15.12 -4.10
CA ALA A 501 -10.53 -14.25 -5.25
C ALA A 501 -11.21 -14.75 -6.52
N VAL A 502 -11.20 -16.07 -6.78
CA VAL A 502 -11.92 -16.68 -7.92
C VAL A 502 -13.43 -16.56 -7.75
N ALA A 503 -13.94 -16.83 -6.54
CA ALA A 503 -15.38 -16.70 -6.27
C ALA A 503 -15.86 -15.27 -6.51
N ASP A 504 -15.09 -14.28 -6.06
CA ASP A 504 -15.39 -12.87 -6.31
C ASP A 504 -15.38 -12.53 -7.80
N GLN A 505 -14.38 -12.98 -8.56
CA GLN A 505 -14.32 -12.75 -10.01
C GLN A 505 -15.50 -13.38 -10.76
N VAL A 506 -16.02 -14.51 -10.30
CA VAL A 506 -17.20 -15.16 -10.90
C VAL A 506 -18.47 -14.38 -10.56
N LEU A 507 -18.64 -13.96 -9.30
CA LEU A 507 -19.82 -13.23 -8.84
C LEU A 507 -19.90 -11.83 -9.46
N THR A 508 -18.80 -11.09 -9.46
CA THR A 508 -18.74 -9.75 -10.06
C THR A 508 -18.79 -9.81 -11.58
N GLY A 509 -18.07 -10.74 -12.21
CA GLY A 509 -18.11 -10.94 -13.66
C GLY A 509 -19.50 -11.26 -14.21
N ALA A 510 -20.33 -11.96 -13.44
CA ALA A 510 -21.71 -12.24 -13.80
C ALA A 510 -22.62 -10.97 -13.77
N SER A 511 -22.26 -9.97 -13.01
CA SER A 511 -22.99 -8.70 -12.86
C SER A 511 -22.50 -7.58 -13.78
N ILE A 512 -21.33 -7.76 -14.42
CA ILE A 512 -20.77 -6.80 -15.36
C ILE A 512 -21.61 -6.77 -16.63
N GLY A 513 -22.36 -5.69 -16.83
CA GLY A 513 -22.99 -5.40 -18.10
C GLY A 513 -21.96 -5.04 -19.18
N ALA A 514 -22.40 -4.46 -20.30
CA ALA A 514 -21.52 -3.99 -21.37
C ALA A 514 -20.77 -2.68 -21.02
N ASP A 515 -20.40 -2.44 -19.75
CA ASP A 515 -19.62 -1.28 -19.34
C ASP A 515 -18.14 -1.49 -19.72
N PRO A 516 -17.59 -0.72 -20.70
CA PRO A 516 -16.20 -0.87 -21.14
C PRO A 516 -15.18 -0.64 -20.01
N MET A 517 -15.51 0.19 -19.02
CA MET A 517 -14.64 0.49 -17.89
C MET A 517 -14.49 -0.73 -16.98
N ALA A 518 -15.60 -1.37 -16.65
CA ALA A 518 -15.60 -2.60 -15.86
C ALA A 518 -14.87 -3.74 -16.60
N LEU A 519 -15.03 -3.87 -17.92
CA LEU A 519 -14.29 -4.83 -18.75
C LEU A 519 -12.76 -4.66 -18.60
N VAL A 520 -12.25 -3.42 -18.67
CA VAL A 520 -10.81 -3.14 -18.57
C VAL A 520 -10.31 -3.31 -17.14
N CYS A 521 -11.07 -2.88 -16.15
CA CYS A 521 -10.62 -2.87 -14.76
C CYS A 521 -10.82 -4.22 -14.03
N GLU A 522 -11.74 -5.06 -14.49
CA GLU A 522 -12.07 -6.33 -13.83
C GLU A 522 -11.71 -7.55 -14.67
N LEU A 523 -12.23 -7.66 -15.91
CA LEU A 523 -12.06 -8.89 -16.70
C LEU A 523 -10.63 -9.09 -17.19
N LEU A 524 -9.95 -8.01 -17.60
CA LEU A 524 -8.57 -8.12 -18.07
C LEU A 524 -7.61 -8.57 -16.95
N PRO A 525 -7.55 -7.89 -15.80
CA PRO A 525 -6.68 -8.33 -14.70
C PRO A 525 -7.15 -9.66 -14.10
N GLY A 526 -8.45 -9.91 -13.98
CA GLY A 526 -9.01 -11.18 -13.52
C GLY A 526 -8.57 -12.36 -14.39
N GLY A 527 -8.71 -12.24 -15.71
CA GLY A 527 -8.27 -13.26 -16.66
C GLY A 527 -6.77 -13.53 -16.61
N LEU A 528 -5.94 -12.47 -16.59
CA LEU A 528 -4.49 -12.59 -16.45
C LEU A 528 -4.08 -13.25 -15.13
N GLY A 529 -4.71 -12.87 -14.03
CA GLY A 529 -4.46 -13.43 -12.71
C GLY A 529 -4.80 -14.92 -12.64
N LEU A 530 -5.95 -15.32 -13.19
CA LEU A 530 -6.38 -16.74 -13.25
C LEU A 530 -5.42 -17.58 -14.09
N VAL A 531 -5.00 -17.09 -15.25
CA VAL A 531 -4.00 -17.78 -16.10
C VAL A 531 -2.66 -17.90 -15.36
N THR A 532 -2.26 -16.86 -14.64
CA THR A 532 -1.03 -16.88 -13.84
C THR A 532 -1.12 -17.89 -12.70
N ALA A 533 -2.21 -17.87 -11.94
CA ALA A 533 -2.46 -18.84 -10.87
C ALA A 533 -2.47 -20.29 -11.40
N GLY A 534 -3.13 -20.52 -12.53
CA GLY A 534 -3.16 -21.83 -13.21
C GLY A 534 -1.77 -22.32 -13.61
N ALA A 535 -0.87 -21.43 -14.04
CA ALA A 535 0.52 -21.78 -14.37
C ALA A 535 1.36 -22.19 -13.13
N ILE A 536 1.01 -21.69 -11.94
CA ILE A 536 1.73 -21.94 -10.69
C ILE A 536 1.16 -23.15 -9.95
N LEU A 537 -0.14 -23.41 -10.09
CA LEU A 537 -0.90 -24.41 -9.32
C LEU A 537 -0.26 -25.81 -9.33
N PRO A 538 0.24 -26.37 -10.47
CA PRO A 538 0.87 -27.68 -10.48
C PRO A 538 2.13 -27.73 -9.60
N ALA A 539 2.91 -26.65 -9.52
CA ALA A 539 4.10 -26.58 -8.67
C ALA A 539 3.73 -26.47 -7.19
N LEU A 540 2.65 -25.73 -6.87
CA LEU A 540 2.11 -25.60 -5.52
C LEU A 540 1.62 -26.93 -4.95
N LEU A 541 1.02 -27.78 -5.80
CA LEU A 541 0.45 -29.07 -5.40
C LEU A 541 1.49 -30.20 -5.30
N ARG A 542 2.72 -29.99 -5.72
CA ARG A 542 3.80 -30.99 -5.55
C ARG A 542 4.01 -31.30 -4.07
N ARG A 543 4.28 -32.56 -3.76
CA ARG A 543 4.64 -32.99 -2.39
C ARG A 543 5.93 -32.29 -1.95
N PRO A 544 6.08 -31.94 -0.65
CA PRO A 544 7.32 -31.41 -0.14
C PRO A 544 8.48 -32.36 -0.45
N LYS A 545 9.62 -31.85 -0.93
CA LYS A 545 10.85 -32.66 -0.99
C LYS A 545 11.18 -33.10 0.43
N SER A 546 11.43 -34.39 0.63
CA SER A 546 11.88 -34.88 1.93
C SER A 546 13.32 -34.38 2.14
N ALA A 547 13.72 -34.21 3.40
CA ALA A 547 15.07 -33.77 3.74
C ALA A 547 16.17 -34.78 3.26
N SER A 548 15.75 -35.92 2.74
CA SER A 548 16.61 -36.99 2.19
C SER A 548 16.76 -36.92 0.67
N ASP A 549 16.05 -36.07 -0.05
CA ASP A 549 16.20 -35.93 -1.49
C ASP A 549 17.45 -35.08 -1.81
N PRO A 550 18.39 -35.56 -2.64
CA PRO A 550 19.60 -34.81 -2.96
C PRO A 550 19.22 -33.47 -3.63
N ALA A 551 19.86 -32.38 -3.19
CA ALA A 551 19.77 -31.10 -3.84
C ALA A 551 20.29 -31.27 -5.28
N GLU A 552 19.40 -31.18 -6.26
CA GLU A 552 19.82 -30.93 -7.64
C GLU A 552 20.36 -29.49 -7.67
N GLU A 553 21.68 -29.36 -7.54
CA GLU A 553 22.42 -28.16 -7.91
C GLU A 553 22.32 -28.00 -9.43
N GLY A 554 21.51 -27.00 -9.86
CA GLY A 554 21.38 -26.58 -11.24
C GLY A 554 21.34 -25.05 -11.32
#